data_f082c154ade2c5ae723e6527ded2785a
#
_entry.id   f082c154ade2c5ae723e6527ded2785a
#
_cell.length_a   1.000
_cell.length_b   1.000
_cell.length_c   1.000
_cell.angle_alpha   90.00
_cell.angle_beta   90.00
_cell.angle_gamma   90.00
#
_symmetry.space_group_name_H-M   'P 1'
#
loop_
_entity.id
_entity.type
_entity.pdbx_description
1 polymer ?
#
loop_
_entity_poly.entity_id
_entity_poly.type
_entity_poly.pdbx_seq_one_letter_code
_entity_poly.pdbx_strand_id
1 'polypeptide(L)'
;MPVATPVTLRVARAAKVIGMPLTQAQCVDALRRLGLPVVEGEGTLTVTPPSYRFDLQIEEDLIEEVVRMVGYQQLPATPPLAPITARIRPEARRSAFAVRRALAALGYQETINFSFVEERWEHELAGNPNPIKLLNPIASQMSVMRSSLIGSLLQVLKFNLDRKAGRVNVFELGRVFLRDARSQNTDTTVAGFDQPMRVAGLAYGPRETLQWGASDKGVDFFDVKGDVQALLAPLQAVFAPAAHPAMHPGRCASVVVDGVAVGFVGELHPQWRQGYELAQAPIVFELALDAVLRRPVPGFQPVSKRQPVERDVAVIVAEAVTHSALMAAIHGADTRGLLKSATLFDIYRPQQANAAMQLGEKSLAVRLVLGSDDATLTDEQIEAAIKAVLDNLGSSLQARLRA
;
A
#
# COMPACT_ATOMS: atom_id res chain seq x y z
N MET A 1 -19.43 -16.74 55.52
CA MET A 1 -18.19 -16.86 54.79
C MET A 1 -18.50 -17.52 53.47
N PRO A 2 -17.87 -17.16 52.35
CA PRO A 2 -18.06 -17.86 51.09
C PRO A 2 -17.62 -19.31 51.26
N VAL A 3 -18.46 -20.25 50.81
CA VAL A 3 -18.16 -21.67 50.84
C VAL A 3 -17.40 -22.01 49.56
N ALA A 4 -16.14 -22.44 49.69
CA ALA A 4 -15.34 -22.86 48.55
C ALA A 4 -15.85 -24.21 48.03
N THR A 5 -16.08 -24.31 46.73
CA THR A 5 -16.46 -25.56 46.05
C THR A 5 -15.21 -26.40 45.83
N PRO A 6 -15.23 -27.70 46.19
CA PRO A 6 -14.12 -28.60 45.89
C PRO A 6 -13.90 -28.76 44.39
N VAL A 7 -12.64 -28.70 43.95
CA VAL A 7 -12.22 -28.89 42.56
C VAL A 7 -11.48 -30.21 42.43
N THR A 8 -11.81 -31.00 41.41
CA THR A 8 -11.18 -32.29 41.20
C THR A 8 -10.25 -32.26 40.00
N LEU A 9 -8.98 -32.65 40.22
CA LEU A 9 -7.95 -32.83 39.21
C LEU A 9 -7.85 -34.29 38.80
N ARG A 10 -7.95 -34.61 37.54
CA ARG A 10 -7.63 -35.91 36.96
C ARG A 10 -6.18 -35.93 36.51
N VAL A 11 -5.36 -36.81 37.11
CA VAL A 11 -3.91 -36.89 36.81
C VAL A 11 -3.64 -37.16 35.33
N ALA A 12 -4.41 -38.08 34.72
CA ALA A 12 -4.28 -38.37 33.29
C ALA A 12 -4.61 -37.14 32.39
N ARG A 13 -5.59 -36.30 32.80
CA ARG A 13 -5.91 -35.06 32.09
C ARG A 13 -4.80 -34.03 32.27
N ALA A 14 -4.27 -33.86 33.47
CA ALA A 14 -3.14 -33.02 33.74
C ALA A 14 -1.95 -33.39 32.85
N ALA A 15 -1.56 -34.64 32.81
CA ALA A 15 -0.49 -35.13 31.94
C ALA A 15 -0.75 -34.84 30.45
N LYS A 16 -2.01 -35.02 29.98
CA LYS A 16 -2.41 -34.73 28.59
C LYS A 16 -2.36 -33.27 28.25
N VAL A 17 -2.88 -32.38 29.12
CA VAL A 17 -2.93 -30.95 28.90
C VAL A 17 -1.53 -30.34 28.96
N ILE A 18 -0.74 -30.72 29.94
CA ILE A 18 0.64 -30.24 30.12
C ILE A 18 1.58 -30.80 29.02
N GLY A 19 1.24 -31.98 28.47
CA GLY A 19 2.01 -32.59 27.38
C GLY A 19 3.23 -33.35 27.84
N MET A 20 3.29 -33.74 29.12
CA MET A 20 4.37 -34.55 29.69
C MET A 20 3.83 -35.63 30.67
N PRO A 21 4.55 -36.74 30.87
CA PRO A 21 4.19 -37.73 31.88
C PRO A 21 4.18 -37.12 33.28
N LEU A 22 3.11 -37.35 34.03
CA LEU A 22 2.98 -36.94 35.42
C LEU A 22 2.48 -38.09 36.24
N THR A 23 3.07 -38.30 37.42
CA THR A 23 2.57 -39.22 38.40
C THR A 23 1.63 -38.56 39.40
N GLN A 24 0.74 -39.30 40.02
CA GLN A 24 -0.14 -38.76 41.05
C GLN A 24 0.68 -38.12 42.20
N ALA A 25 1.78 -38.76 42.60
CA ALA A 25 2.65 -38.25 43.65
C ALA A 25 3.26 -36.88 43.33
N GLN A 26 3.64 -36.63 42.07
CA GLN A 26 4.13 -35.32 41.61
C GLN A 26 3.04 -34.26 41.68
N CYS A 27 1.82 -34.59 41.28
CA CYS A 27 0.71 -33.65 41.38
C CYS A 27 0.34 -33.33 42.82
N VAL A 28 0.34 -34.37 43.70
CA VAL A 28 0.12 -34.17 45.15
C VAL A 28 1.19 -33.28 45.79
N ASP A 29 2.45 -33.57 45.51
CA ASP A 29 3.57 -32.74 46.02
C ASP A 29 3.45 -31.29 45.57
N ALA A 30 3.17 -31.05 44.28
CA ALA A 30 3.02 -29.72 43.73
C ALA A 30 1.92 -28.91 44.46
N LEU A 31 0.74 -29.51 44.64
CA LEU A 31 -0.38 -28.84 45.29
C LEU A 31 -0.16 -28.66 46.81
N ARG A 32 0.42 -29.65 47.49
CA ARG A 32 0.77 -29.53 48.93
C ARG A 32 1.81 -28.50 49.22
N ARG A 33 2.81 -28.33 48.36
CA ARG A 33 3.83 -27.27 48.50
C ARG A 33 3.24 -25.85 48.40
N LEU A 34 2.06 -25.74 47.74
CA LEU A 34 1.28 -24.48 47.72
C LEU A 34 0.37 -24.29 48.91
N GLY A 35 0.43 -25.21 49.89
CA GLY A 35 -0.41 -25.15 51.08
C GLY A 35 -1.88 -25.54 50.83
N LEU A 36 -2.18 -26.21 49.69
CA LEU A 36 -3.52 -26.66 49.36
C LEU A 36 -3.86 -27.96 50.04
N PRO A 37 -5.05 -28.12 50.66
CA PRO A 37 -5.51 -29.39 51.21
C PRO A 37 -5.89 -30.33 50.06
N VAL A 38 -5.19 -31.45 49.95
CA VAL A 38 -5.38 -32.46 48.90
C VAL A 38 -5.95 -33.74 49.47
N VAL A 39 -7.10 -34.17 48.96
CA VAL A 39 -7.69 -35.47 49.18
C VAL A 39 -7.39 -36.35 47.96
N GLU A 40 -6.72 -37.50 48.21
CA GLU A 40 -6.31 -38.39 47.13
C GLU A 40 -7.41 -39.45 46.86
N GLY A 41 -7.70 -39.63 45.54
CA GLY A 41 -8.52 -40.71 45.02
C GLY A 41 -7.71 -41.54 44.00
N GLU A 42 -8.29 -42.54 43.40
CA GLU A 42 -7.65 -43.32 42.35
C GLU A 42 -7.55 -42.48 41.06
N GLY A 43 -6.34 -42.06 40.68
CA GLY A 43 -6.09 -41.19 39.51
C GLY A 43 -6.67 -39.77 39.59
N THR A 44 -7.16 -39.37 40.78
CA THR A 44 -7.80 -38.07 41.00
C THR A 44 -7.32 -37.41 42.30
N LEU A 45 -7.34 -36.08 42.30
CA LEU A 45 -7.02 -35.28 43.48
C LEU A 45 -8.15 -34.26 43.67
N THR A 46 -8.71 -34.17 44.85
CA THR A 46 -9.72 -33.16 45.16
C THR A 46 -9.13 -32.13 46.11
N VAL A 47 -9.24 -30.85 45.71
CA VAL A 47 -8.76 -29.70 46.46
C VAL A 47 -9.94 -28.85 46.84
N THR A 48 -10.08 -28.52 48.12
CA THR A 48 -10.99 -27.45 48.58
C THR A 48 -10.17 -26.17 48.72
N PRO A 49 -10.33 -25.19 47.81
CA PRO A 49 -9.48 -23.98 47.83
C PRO A 49 -9.68 -23.19 49.15
N PRO A 50 -8.59 -22.72 49.78
CA PRO A 50 -8.70 -21.82 50.92
C PRO A 50 -9.27 -20.47 50.48
N SER A 51 -9.84 -19.71 51.40
CA SER A 51 -10.57 -18.43 51.11
C SER A 51 -9.71 -17.36 50.40
N TYR A 52 -8.39 -17.44 50.46
CA TYR A 52 -7.48 -16.51 49.78
C TYR A 52 -7.13 -16.96 48.32
N ARG A 53 -7.56 -18.18 47.90
CA ARG A 53 -7.39 -18.72 46.55
C ARG A 53 -8.75 -18.80 45.85
N PHE A 54 -9.35 -17.65 45.65
CA PHE A 54 -10.63 -17.48 44.94
C PHE A 54 -10.55 -17.74 43.42
N ASP A 55 -9.34 -17.83 42.91
CA ASP A 55 -8.96 -18.11 41.54
C ASP A 55 -9.13 -19.58 41.16
N LEU A 56 -9.00 -20.50 42.12
CA LEU A 56 -9.07 -21.94 41.87
C LEU A 56 -10.56 -22.44 41.84
N GLN A 57 -11.14 -22.46 40.65
CA GLN A 57 -12.57 -22.76 40.47
C GLN A 57 -12.82 -24.00 39.61
N ILE A 58 -11.90 -24.30 38.67
CA ILE A 58 -12.02 -25.38 37.70
C ILE A 58 -10.78 -26.28 37.68
N GLU A 59 -10.86 -27.43 37.02
CA GLU A 59 -9.76 -28.39 36.92
C GLU A 59 -8.50 -27.80 36.28
N GLU A 60 -8.68 -26.92 35.30
CA GLU A 60 -7.59 -26.23 34.58
C GLU A 60 -6.74 -25.37 35.50
N ASP A 61 -7.35 -24.74 36.52
CA ASP A 61 -6.62 -23.91 37.49
C ASP A 61 -5.65 -24.78 38.32
N LEU A 62 -6.08 -25.99 38.69
CA LEU A 62 -5.21 -26.95 39.38
C LEU A 62 -4.11 -27.51 38.46
N ILE A 63 -4.39 -27.69 37.16
CA ILE A 63 -3.40 -28.11 36.18
C ILE A 63 -2.34 -27.03 36.03
N GLU A 64 -2.74 -25.76 35.99
CA GLU A 64 -1.80 -24.63 35.97
C GLU A 64 -0.88 -24.64 37.19
N GLU A 65 -1.42 -24.81 38.37
CA GLU A 65 -0.62 -24.87 39.59
C GLU A 65 0.39 -26.03 39.57
N VAL A 66 -0.02 -27.23 39.09
CA VAL A 66 0.88 -28.34 38.94
C VAL A 66 2.03 -28.05 37.99
N VAL A 67 1.76 -27.52 36.80
CA VAL A 67 2.83 -27.25 35.81
C VAL A 67 3.76 -26.12 36.29
N ARG A 68 3.23 -25.10 36.96
CA ARG A 68 4.01 -24.03 37.54
C ARG A 68 5.01 -24.50 38.60
N MET A 69 4.57 -25.47 39.42
CA MET A 69 5.41 -26.07 40.48
C MET A 69 6.41 -27.10 39.96
N VAL A 70 6.02 -27.88 38.94
CA VAL A 70 6.91 -28.82 38.24
C VAL A 70 7.99 -28.05 37.47
N GLY A 71 7.63 -26.92 36.89
CA GLY A 71 8.52 -26.01 36.14
C GLY A 71 8.37 -26.11 34.63
N TYR A 72 8.15 -24.98 34.01
CA TYR A 72 7.97 -24.86 32.55
C TYR A 72 9.18 -25.33 31.73
N GLN A 73 10.38 -25.34 32.33
CA GLN A 73 11.60 -25.84 31.67
C GLN A 73 11.56 -27.34 31.37
N GLN A 74 10.69 -28.10 32.06
CA GLN A 74 10.52 -29.53 31.85
C GLN A 74 9.53 -29.86 30.71
N LEU A 75 8.82 -28.85 30.18
CA LEU A 75 7.90 -29.07 29.08
C LEU A 75 8.66 -29.46 27.81
N PRO A 76 8.24 -30.53 27.12
CA PRO A 76 8.90 -30.93 25.90
C PRO A 76 8.63 -29.94 24.79
N ALA A 77 9.69 -29.37 24.19
CA ALA A 77 9.62 -28.52 23.01
C ALA A 77 9.52 -29.38 21.74
N THR A 78 8.34 -29.96 21.50
CA THR A 78 8.12 -30.81 20.33
C THR A 78 7.58 -29.94 19.17
N PRO A 79 8.27 -29.88 18.01
CA PRO A 79 7.75 -29.19 16.84
C PRO A 79 6.41 -29.81 16.39
N PRO A 80 5.43 -29.01 15.98
CA PRO A 80 4.19 -29.54 15.45
C PRO A 80 4.44 -30.30 14.14
N LEU A 81 3.84 -31.45 13.99
CA LEU A 81 3.85 -32.19 12.73
C LEU A 81 2.80 -31.60 11.80
N ALA A 82 3.23 -31.11 10.64
CA ALA A 82 2.35 -30.63 9.58
C ALA A 82 2.79 -31.18 8.23
N PRO A 83 1.85 -31.44 7.30
CA PRO A 83 2.21 -31.81 5.93
C PRO A 83 3.02 -30.67 5.28
N ILE A 84 4.17 -31.02 4.73
CA ILE A 84 4.95 -30.07 3.92
C ILE A 84 4.39 -30.11 2.50
N THR A 85 3.66 -29.07 2.12
CA THR A 85 3.19 -28.89 0.76
C THR A 85 3.99 -27.79 0.08
N ALA A 86 4.66 -28.12 -1.03
CA ALA A 86 5.32 -27.11 -1.84
C ALA A 86 4.27 -26.18 -2.45
N ARG A 87 4.38 -24.87 -2.20
CA ARG A 87 3.55 -23.86 -2.84
C ARG A 87 4.33 -23.21 -3.96
N ILE A 88 3.85 -23.37 -5.18
CA ILE A 88 4.41 -22.70 -6.35
C ILE A 88 4.09 -21.21 -6.22
N ARG A 89 5.12 -20.37 -6.28
CA ARG A 89 4.95 -18.92 -6.42
C ARG A 89 4.93 -18.58 -7.91
N PRO A 90 3.85 -18.01 -8.43
CA PRO A 90 3.82 -17.63 -9.84
C PRO A 90 4.83 -16.51 -10.10
N GLU A 91 5.59 -16.61 -11.18
CA GLU A 91 6.55 -15.58 -11.62
C GLU A 91 5.85 -14.25 -11.95
N ALA A 92 4.60 -14.34 -12.42
CA ALA A 92 3.76 -13.18 -12.76
C ALA A 92 3.28 -12.37 -11.54
N ARG A 93 3.76 -12.69 -10.33
CA ARG A 93 3.33 -12.00 -9.10
C ARG A 93 4.51 -11.81 -8.14
N ARG A 94 4.76 -10.56 -7.74
CA ARG A 94 5.71 -10.24 -6.66
C ARG A 94 5.05 -10.36 -5.29
N SER A 95 5.84 -10.47 -4.23
CA SER A 95 5.32 -10.53 -2.86
C SER A 95 4.96 -9.14 -2.33
N ALA A 96 4.06 -9.08 -1.32
CA ALA A 96 3.79 -7.86 -0.58
C ALA A 96 5.05 -7.28 0.09
N PHE A 97 6.00 -8.14 0.48
CA PHE A 97 7.30 -7.70 1.01
C PHE A 97 8.13 -6.93 -0.03
N ALA A 98 8.09 -7.33 -1.31
CA ALA A 98 8.77 -6.59 -2.36
C ALA A 98 8.15 -5.19 -2.57
N VAL A 99 6.83 -5.04 -2.38
CA VAL A 99 6.14 -3.74 -2.41
C VAL A 99 6.61 -2.85 -1.26
N ARG A 100 6.69 -3.40 -0.03
CA ARG A 100 7.23 -2.67 1.13
C ARG A 100 8.65 -2.16 0.90
N ARG A 101 9.52 -3.02 0.38
CA ARG A 101 10.90 -2.64 0.05
C ARG A 101 10.97 -1.55 -1.01
N ALA A 102 10.11 -1.61 -2.02
CA ALA A 102 10.06 -0.58 -3.07
C ALA A 102 9.66 0.78 -2.47
N LEU A 103 8.61 0.83 -1.64
CA LEU A 103 8.20 2.07 -0.97
C LEU A 103 9.26 2.58 0.00
N ALA A 104 9.90 1.70 0.77
CA ALA A 104 11.01 2.09 1.63
C ALA A 104 12.19 2.68 0.82
N ALA A 105 12.51 2.13 -0.35
CA ALA A 105 13.53 2.66 -1.24
C ALA A 105 13.15 4.02 -1.86
N LEU A 106 11.85 4.31 -2.01
CA LEU A 106 11.33 5.62 -2.40
C LEU A 106 11.27 6.62 -1.23
N GLY A 107 11.72 6.22 -0.04
CA GLY A 107 11.83 7.09 1.14
C GLY A 107 10.57 7.16 2.00
N TYR A 108 9.65 6.22 1.86
CA TYR A 108 8.47 6.10 2.73
C TYR A 108 8.75 5.16 3.91
N GLN A 109 8.14 5.46 5.06
CA GLN A 109 8.15 4.62 6.26
C GLN A 109 6.83 3.88 6.42
N GLU A 110 6.89 2.57 6.70
CA GLU A 110 5.68 1.78 6.94
C GLU A 110 5.03 2.15 8.26
N THR A 111 3.72 2.28 8.24
CA THR A 111 2.89 2.43 9.44
C THR A 111 1.86 1.32 9.49
N ILE A 112 1.49 0.94 10.70
CA ILE A 112 0.44 -0.03 10.97
C ILE A 112 -0.59 0.66 11.85
N ASN A 113 -1.81 0.81 11.33
CA ASN A 113 -2.89 1.52 12.00
C ASN A 113 -4.04 0.57 12.31
N PHE A 114 -4.90 0.99 13.24
CA PHE A 114 -6.13 0.26 13.55
C PHE A 114 -7.07 0.22 12.34
N SER A 115 -7.75 -0.90 12.18
CA SER A 115 -8.83 -1.03 11.17
C SER A 115 -10.13 -0.38 11.60
N PHE A 116 -10.21 0.11 12.83
CA PHE A 116 -11.34 0.82 13.40
C PHE A 116 -11.07 2.32 13.35
N VAL A 117 -12.02 3.07 12.82
CA VAL A 117 -11.87 4.51 12.58
C VAL A 117 -13.12 5.28 13.02
N GLU A 118 -13.00 6.58 13.00
CA GLU A 118 -14.12 7.49 13.24
C GLU A 118 -15.11 7.45 12.06
N GLU A 119 -16.41 7.33 12.35
CA GLU A 119 -17.46 7.27 11.32
C GLU A 119 -17.43 8.49 10.38
N ARG A 120 -17.05 9.66 10.87
CA ARG A 120 -16.89 10.86 10.07
C ARG A 120 -15.92 10.68 8.92
N TRP A 121 -14.80 9.97 9.10
CA TRP A 121 -13.83 9.74 8.02
C TRP A 121 -14.38 8.89 6.89
N GLU A 122 -15.27 7.95 7.21
CA GLU A 122 -15.92 7.13 6.18
C GLU A 122 -16.78 7.98 5.26
N HIS A 123 -17.58 8.89 5.83
CA HIS A 123 -18.42 9.80 5.04
C HIS A 123 -17.60 10.84 4.27
N GLU A 124 -16.70 11.52 4.95
CA GLU A 124 -16.04 12.73 4.48
C GLU A 124 -14.78 12.43 3.63
N LEU A 125 -13.95 11.46 4.03
CA LEU A 125 -12.71 11.16 3.34
C LEU A 125 -12.85 9.96 2.39
N ALA A 126 -13.52 8.90 2.81
CA ALA A 126 -13.68 7.71 1.98
C ALA A 126 -14.88 7.80 1.03
N GLY A 127 -15.85 8.70 1.30
CA GLY A 127 -17.09 8.80 0.52
C GLY A 127 -18.00 7.58 0.70
N ASN A 128 -17.89 6.88 1.82
CA ASN A 128 -18.67 5.69 2.14
C ASN A 128 -19.91 6.08 2.98
N PRO A 129 -21.11 6.08 2.39
CA PRO A 129 -22.33 6.47 3.10
C PRO A 129 -22.88 5.38 4.04
N ASN A 130 -22.35 4.15 3.97
CA ASN A 130 -22.86 3.01 4.72
C ASN A 130 -21.71 2.18 5.35
N PRO A 131 -20.97 2.75 6.31
CA PRO A 131 -19.85 2.07 6.94
C PRO A 131 -20.33 0.86 7.78
N ILE A 132 -19.41 -0.05 8.04
CA ILE A 132 -19.64 -1.22 8.89
C ILE A 132 -19.44 -0.79 10.33
N LYS A 133 -20.51 -0.72 11.09
CA LYS A 133 -20.50 -0.31 12.51
C LYS A 133 -20.15 -1.47 13.44
N LEU A 134 -19.35 -1.17 14.46
CA LEU A 134 -19.08 -2.10 15.54
C LEU A 134 -20.23 -2.09 16.56
N LEU A 135 -20.56 -3.26 17.11
CA LEU A 135 -21.60 -3.38 18.14
C LEU A 135 -21.15 -2.79 19.49
N ASN A 136 -19.85 -2.95 19.81
CA ASN A 136 -19.26 -2.52 21.08
C ASN A 136 -17.88 -1.88 20.85
N PRO A 137 -17.85 -0.66 20.31
CA PRO A 137 -16.57 0.01 20.03
C PRO A 137 -15.83 0.33 21.33
N ILE A 138 -14.50 0.23 21.30
CA ILE A 138 -13.65 0.58 22.46
C ILE A 138 -13.72 2.08 22.77
N ALA A 139 -13.86 2.90 21.73
CA ALA A 139 -14.00 4.35 21.84
C ALA A 139 -14.81 4.89 20.67
N SER A 140 -15.42 6.08 20.82
CA SER A 140 -16.25 6.71 19.78
C SER A 140 -15.48 6.96 18.47
N GLN A 141 -14.19 7.27 18.56
CA GLN A 141 -13.31 7.45 17.40
C GLN A 141 -12.84 6.13 16.75
N MET A 142 -13.33 5.00 17.23
CA MET A 142 -13.07 3.66 16.69
C MET A 142 -14.39 2.90 16.49
N SER A 143 -15.40 3.57 15.95
CA SER A 143 -16.78 3.06 15.92
C SER A 143 -17.15 2.28 14.67
N VAL A 144 -16.36 2.39 13.60
CA VAL A 144 -16.62 1.74 12.32
C VAL A 144 -15.36 1.11 11.73
N MET A 145 -15.57 0.14 10.83
CA MET A 145 -14.48 -0.44 10.03
C MET A 145 -14.12 0.51 8.88
N ARG A 146 -12.83 0.73 8.65
CA ARG A 146 -12.34 1.60 7.58
C ARG A 146 -12.57 1.02 6.19
N SER A 147 -13.01 1.84 5.25
CA SER A 147 -13.10 1.52 3.82
C SER A 147 -11.97 2.15 2.98
N SER A 148 -11.14 2.99 3.61
CA SER A 148 -9.94 3.62 3.04
C SER A 148 -8.84 3.74 4.08
N LEU A 149 -7.59 3.81 3.64
CA LEU A 149 -6.41 4.03 4.50
C LEU A 149 -6.10 5.51 4.72
N ILE A 150 -6.76 6.42 4.01
CA ILE A 150 -6.44 7.86 4.01
C ILE A 150 -6.56 8.48 5.40
N GLY A 151 -7.68 8.23 6.10
CA GLY A 151 -7.92 8.80 7.43
C GLY A 151 -6.82 8.43 8.43
N SER A 152 -6.42 7.15 8.42
CA SER A 152 -5.33 6.65 9.28
C SER A 152 -3.99 7.32 8.95
N LEU A 153 -3.65 7.49 7.66
CA LEU A 153 -2.41 8.17 7.25
C LEU A 153 -2.41 9.66 7.62
N LEU A 154 -3.56 10.33 7.51
CA LEU A 154 -3.70 11.74 7.95
C LEU A 154 -3.52 11.87 9.46
N GLN A 155 -4.01 10.92 10.24
CA GLN A 155 -3.79 10.90 11.69
C GLN A 155 -2.30 10.72 12.01
N VAL A 156 -1.61 9.83 11.31
CA VAL A 156 -0.15 9.64 11.45
C VAL A 156 0.59 10.94 11.10
N LEU A 157 0.20 11.61 10.00
CA LEU A 157 0.75 12.91 9.63
C LEU A 157 0.58 13.91 10.77
N LYS A 158 -0.64 14.13 11.24
CA LYS A 158 -0.93 15.08 12.34
C LYS A 158 -0.12 14.77 13.59
N PHE A 159 -0.07 13.50 14.00
CA PHE A 159 0.69 13.04 15.14
C PHE A 159 2.18 13.41 15.05
N ASN A 160 2.78 13.28 13.87
CA ASN A 160 4.18 13.60 13.64
C ASN A 160 4.43 15.11 13.57
N LEU A 161 3.52 15.88 12.93
CA LEU A 161 3.62 17.34 12.87
C LEU A 161 3.52 17.98 14.26
N ASP A 162 2.66 17.47 15.13
CA ASP A 162 2.54 17.93 16.52
C ASP A 162 3.84 17.71 17.30
N ARG A 163 4.70 16.79 16.81
CA ARG A 163 6.06 16.52 17.33
C ARG A 163 7.18 17.19 16.54
N LYS A 164 6.83 18.20 15.72
CA LYS A 164 7.77 19.02 14.96
C LYS A 164 8.49 18.28 13.82
N ALA A 165 7.95 17.18 13.32
CA ALA A 165 8.47 16.57 12.10
C ALA A 165 8.23 17.51 10.90
N GLY A 166 9.31 17.92 10.22
CA GLY A 166 9.21 18.81 9.06
C GLY A 166 8.86 18.07 7.76
N ARG A 167 9.10 16.76 7.69
CA ARG A 167 8.85 15.89 6.54
C ARG A 167 8.25 14.58 7.01
N VAL A 168 7.16 14.15 6.35
CA VAL A 168 6.47 12.90 6.67
C VAL A 168 6.11 12.19 5.37
N ASN A 169 6.80 11.09 5.08
CA ASN A 169 6.48 10.19 4.00
C ASN A 169 6.16 8.82 4.61
N VAL A 170 4.90 8.43 4.59
CA VAL A 170 4.42 7.21 5.25
C VAL A 170 3.55 6.39 4.31
N PHE A 171 3.54 5.08 4.51
CA PHE A 171 2.67 4.18 3.78
C PHE A 171 2.11 3.07 4.67
N GLU A 172 1.04 2.45 4.23
CA GLU A 172 0.44 1.27 4.86
C GLU A 172 0.00 0.27 3.80
N LEU A 173 0.25 -1.02 4.06
CA LEU A 173 -0.43 -2.13 3.40
C LEU A 173 -1.47 -2.68 4.38
N GLY A 174 -2.73 -2.40 4.13
CA GLY A 174 -3.80 -2.72 5.07
C GLY A 174 -5.07 -3.24 4.39
N ARG A 175 -5.88 -3.97 5.16
CA ARG A 175 -7.23 -4.31 4.74
C ARG A 175 -8.16 -3.12 4.88
N VAL A 176 -9.08 -3.02 3.94
CA VAL A 176 -10.25 -2.17 4.03
C VAL A 176 -11.50 -3.05 4.00
N PHE A 177 -12.62 -2.53 4.44
CA PHE A 177 -13.83 -3.31 4.67
C PHE A 177 -15.02 -2.66 3.97
N LEU A 178 -15.58 -3.37 3.00
CA LEU A 178 -16.63 -2.88 2.14
C LEU A 178 -17.87 -3.77 2.28
N ARG A 179 -19.06 -3.19 2.23
CA ARG A 179 -20.29 -3.98 2.07
C ARG A 179 -20.39 -4.44 0.63
N ASP A 180 -20.48 -5.75 0.41
CA ASP A 180 -20.72 -6.34 -0.90
C ASP A 180 -21.66 -7.55 -0.76
N ALA A 181 -22.90 -7.38 -1.19
CA ALA A 181 -23.91 -8.43 -1.13
C ALA A 181 -23.57 -9.69 -1.95
N ARG A 182 -22.59 -9.60 -2.87
CA ARG A 182 -22.14 -10.73 -3.68
C ARG A 182 -21.11 -11.61 -2.95
N SER A 183 -20.47 -11.07 -1.92
CA SER A 183 -19.50 -11.82 -1.12
C SER A 183 -20.17 -12.95 -0.36
N GLN A 184 -19.57 -14.15 -0.43
CA GLN A 184 -20.04 -15.35 0.24
C GLN A 184 -19.07 -15.77 1.34
N ASN A 185 -19.53 -16.63 2.25
CA ASN A 185 -18.68 -17.22 3.27
C ASN A 185 -17.65 -18.16 2.63
N THR A 186 -16.38 -17.93 2.94
CA THR A 186 -15.25 -18.82 2.64
C THR A 186 -14.34 -18.86 3.86
N ASP A 187 -13.23 -19.59 3.80
CA ASP A 187 -12.22 -19.59 4.86
C ASP A 187 -11.60 -18.21 5.13
N THR A 188 -11.74 -17.25 4.20
CA THR A 188 -11.10 -15.92 4.26
C THR A 188 -12.05 -14.76 4.07
N THR A 189 -13.33 -15.01 3.76
CA THR A 189 -14.35 -13.97 3.54
C THR A 189 -15.62 -14.26 4.33
N VAL A 190 -16.33 -13.21 4.70
CA VAL A 190 -17.62 -13.25 5.39
C VAL A 190 -18.70 -12.79 4.43
N ALA A 191 -19.85 -13.47 4.40
CA ALA A 191 -20.98 -13.10 3.54
C ALA A 191 -21.41 -11.64 3.76
N GLY A 192 -21.61 -10.92 2.67
CA GLY A 192 -22.00 -9.50 2.69
C GLY A 192 -20.85 -8.51 2.85
N PHE A 193 -19.58 -8.99 2.95
CA PHE A 193 -18.43 -8.13 3.19
C PHE A 193 -17.25 -8.52 2.30
N ASP A 194 -16.71 -7.54 1.59
CA ASP A 194 -15.43 -7.65 0.88
C ASP A 194 -14.32 -7.01 1.74
N GLN A 195 -13.16 -7.65 1.81
CA GLN A 195 -12.04 -7.25 2.65
C GLN A 195 -10.73 -7.16 1.85
N PRO A 196 -10.69 -6.33 0.79
CA PRO A 196 -9.52 -6.25 -0.07
C PRO A 196 -8.33 -5.63 0.64
N MET A 197 -7.14 -6.04 0.21
CA MET A 197 -5.90 -5.38 0.62
C MET A 197 -5.66 -4.14 -0.26
N ARG A 198 -5.29 -3.05 0.38
CA ARG A 198 -4.86 -1.81 -0.26
C ARG A 198 -3.42 -1.50 0.11
N VAL A 199 -2.77 -0.72 -0.73
CA VAL A 199 -1.56 0.00 -0.40
C VAL A 199 -1.84 1.48 -0.57
N ALA A 200 -1.56 2.26 0.46
CA ALA A 200 -1.69 3.72 0.41
C ALA A 200 -0.41 4.38 0.91
N GLY A 201 -0.13 5.56 0.41
CA GLY A 201 0.98 6.38 0.87
C GLY A 201 0.60 7.85 0.92
N LEU A 202 1.29 8.56 1.79
CA LEU A 202 1.15 9.99 2.01
C LEU A 202 2.52 10.64 2.07
N ALA A 203 2.72 11.72 1.31
CA ALA A 203 3.95 12.52 1.32
C ALA A 203 3.64 13.96 1.69
N TYR A 204 4.42 14.53 2.63
CA TYR A 204 4.27 15.88 3.16
C TYR A 204 5.64 16.49 3.47
N GLY A 205 5.76 17.80 3.27
CA GLY A 205 6.97 18.57 3.57
C GLY A 205 7.89 18.70 2.36
N PRO A 206 9.20 18.92 2.57
CA PRO A 206 10.17 18.99 1.50
C PRO A 206 10.24 17.67 0.72
N ARG A 207 10.42 17.77 -0.60
CA ARG A 207 10.62 16.59 -1.45
C ARG A 207 11.81 15.77 -0.98
N GLU A 208 12.92 16.42 -0.68
CA GLU A 208 14.15 15.79 -0.23
C GLU A 208 14.52 16.22 1.19
N THR A 209 15.36 15.46 1.84
CA THR A 209 15.95 15.86 3.13
C THR A 209 16.90 17.02 2.90
N LEU A 210 17.00 17.93 3.88
CA LEU A 210 17.89 19.08 3.82
C LEU A 210 19.33 18.64 3.52
N GLN A 211 19.86 19.09 2.39
CA GLN A 211 21.23 18.82 1.96
C GLN A 211 21.70 19.90 0.99
N TRP A 212 23.01 20.08 0.85
CA TRP A 212 23.61 21.16 0.04
C TRP A 212 23.32 21.01 -1.44
N GLY A 213 22.98 20.07 -2.06
CA GLY A 213 22.74 19.93 -3.51
C GLY A 213 21.27 19.85 -3.91
N ALA A 214 20.35 19.89 -2.94
CA ALA A 214 18.92 19.81 -3.20
C ALA A 214 18.23 21.18 -3.10
N SER A 215 17.20 21.39 -3.91
CA SER A 215 16.35 22.56 -3.78
C SER A 215 15.37 22.38 -2.62
N ASP A 216 15.06 23.46 -1.92
CA ASP A 216 14.02 23.50 -0.88
C ASP A 216 12.63 23.58 -1.54
N LYS A 217 12.29 22.54 -2.30
CA LYS A 217 10.99 22.39 -2.98
C LYS A 217 10.11 21.45 -2.17
N GLY A 218 8.87 21.88 -1.88
CA GLY A 218 7.86 20.99 -1.32
C GLY A 218 7.50 19.86 -2.28
N VAL A 219 7.14 18.70 -1.73
CA VAL A 219 6.60 17.58 -2.50
C VAL A 219 5.34 18.01 -3.26
N ASP A 220 5.22 17.63 -4.52
CA ASP A 220 4.07 17.94 -5.37
C ASP A 220 3.40 16.67 -5.95
N PHE A 221 2.31 16.89 -6.68
CA PHE A 221 1.55 15.82 -7.34
C PHE A 221 2.41 14.94 -8.26
N PHE A 222 3.34 15.55 -9.00
CA PHE A 222 4.14 14.82 -9.99
C PHE A 222 5.22 13.96 -9.33
N ASP A 223 5.71 14.38 -8.17
CA ASP A 223 6.66 13.59 -7.39
C ASP A 223 6.00 12.25 -6.96
N VAL A 224 4.84 12.32 -6.32
CA VAL A 224 4.12 11.11 -5.86
C VAL A 224 3.53 10.30 -7.02
N LYS A 225 3.13 10.96 -8.12
CA LYS A 225 2.76 10.26 -9.36
C LYS A 225 3.93 9.44 -9.88
N GLY A 226 5.15 9.98 -9.84
CA GLY A 226 6.38 9.27 -10.19
C GLY A 226 6.61 8.04 -9.30
N ASP A 227 6.40 8.17 -7.99
CA ASP A 227 6.49 7.07 -7.04
C ASP A 227 5.46 5.96 -7.34
N VAL A 228 4.21 6.34 -7.68
CA VAL A 228 3.16 5.39 -8.10
C VAL A 228 3.54 4.68 -9.39
N GLN A 229 4.13 5.39 -10.36
CA GLN A 229 4.63 4.80 -11.61
C GLN A 229 5.77 3.80 -11.33
N ALA A 230 6.73 4.17 -10.49
CA ALA A 230 7.81 3.29 -10.08
C ALA A 230 7.30 2.05 -9.33
N LEU A 231 6.29 2.24 -8.47
CA LEU A 231 5.65 1.15 -7.73
C LEU A 231 4.91 0.17 -8.65
N LEU A 232 4.28 0.65 -9.72
CA LEU A 232 3.55 -0.20 -10.68
C LEU A 232 4.46 -0.82 -11.73
N ALA A 233 5.68 -0.29 -11.95
CA ALA A 233 6.59 -0.81 -12.97
C ALA A 233 6.81 -2.33 -12.85
N PRO A 234 6.88 -3.04 -13.98
CA PRO A 234 6.92 -2.57 -15.37
C PRO A 234 5.54 -2.38 -16.04
N LEU A 235 4.44 -2.47 -15.28
CA LEU A 235 3.10 -2.19 -15.79
C LEU A 235 2.98 -0.71 -16.16
N GLN A 236 2.33 -0.44 -17.30
CA GLN A 236 2.09 0.94 -17.74
C GLN A 236 0.80 1.47 -17.10
N ALA A 237 0.94 2.51 -16.29
CA ALA A 237 -0.20 3.18 -15.68
C ALA A 237 -0.60 4.42 -16.48
N VAL A 238 -1.88 4.55 -16.76
CA VAL A 238 -2.51 5.75 -17.32
C VAL A 238 -3.15 6.54 -16.19
N PHE A 239 -2.94 7.85 -16.18
CA PHE A 239 -3.50 8.76 -15.20
C PHE A 239 -4.55 9.64 -15.87
N ALA A 240 -5.79 9.56 -15.39
CA ALA A 240 -6.92 10.35 -15.92
C ALA A 240 -7.48 11.26 -14.81
N PRO A 241 -7.89 12.50 -15.13
CA PRO A 241 -8.54 13.36 -14.14
C PRO A 241 -9.70 12.63 -13.47
N ALA A 242 -9.79 12.73 -12.14
CA ALA A 242 -10.81 12.07 -11.34
C ALA A 242 -11.26 12.96 -10.18
N ALA A 243 -12.47 12.69 -9.68
CA ALA A 243 -12.99 13.29 -8.46
C ALA A 243 -12.91 12.27 -7.32
N HIS A 244 -12.49 12.73 -6.14
CA HIS A 244 -12.47 11.93 -4.92
C HIS A 244 -12.79 12.83 -3.71
N PRO A 245 -13.64 12.41 -2.75
CA PRO A 245 -14.09 13.27 -1.65
C PRO A 245 -12.96 13.90 -0.83
N ALA A 246 -11.89 13.15 -0.61
CA ALA A 246 -10.74 13.64 0.13
C ALA A 246 -9.78 14.51 -0.69
N MET A 247 -9.89 14.56 -2.02
CA MET A 247 -8.87 15.14 -2.89
C MET A 247 -9.30 16.47 -3.51
N HIS A 248 -8.31 17.29 -3.84
CA HIS A 248 -8.50 18.55 -4.53
C HIS A 248 -9.15 18.33 -5.92
N PRO A 249 -10.23 19.06 -6.27
CA PRO A 249 -11.01 18.82 -7.50
C PRO A 249 -10.20 18.88 -8.80
N GLY A 250 -9.16 19.71 -8.83
CA GLY A 250 -8.30 19.89 -10.02
C GLY A 250 -6.94 19.18 -9.94
N ARG A 251 -6.66 18.43 -8.85
CA ARG A 251 -5.36 17.78 -8.61
C ARG A 251 -5.54 16.37 -8.08
N CYS A 252 -6.40 15.60 -8.76
CA CYS A 252 -6.67 14.20 -8.49
C CYS A 252 -6.74 13.44 -9.80
N ALA A 253 -6.12 12.27 -9.85
CA ALA A 253 -6.15 11.37 -10.98
C ALA A 253 -6.49 9.95 -10.54
N SER A 254 -7.32 9.27 -11.32
CA SER A 254 -7.45 7.82 -11.26
C SER A 254 -6.20 7.18 -11.88
N VAL A 255 -5.78 6.07 -11.30
CA VAL A 255 -4.68 5.24 -11.80
C VAL A 255 -5.29 4.04 -12.50
N VAL A 256 -5.03 3.91 -13.79
CA VAL A 256 -5.62 2.88 -14.66
C VAL A 256 -4.50 1.99 -15.19
N VAL A 257 -4.64 0.68 -15.03
CA VAL A 257 -3.73 -0.35 -15.55
C VAL A 257 -4.53 -1.34 -16.38
N ASP A 258 -4.13 -1.58 -17.63
CA ASP A 258 -4.81 -2.47 -18.57
C ASP A 258 -6.32 -2.15 -18.70
N GLY A 259 -6.67 -0.87 -18.71
CA GLY A 259 -8.07 -0.40 -18.82
C GLY A 259 -8.88 -0.48 -17.52
N VAL A 260 -8.31 -0.97 -16.43
CA VAL A 260 -8.98 -1.10 -15.12
C VAL A 260 -8.48 -0.04 -14.15
N ALA A 261 -9.40 0.70 -13.52
CA ALA A 261 -9.05 1.63 -12.45
C ALA A 261 -8.60 0.84 -11.22
N VAL A 262 -7.35 1.05 -10.80
CA VAL A 262 -6.72 0.32 -9.67
C VAL A 262 -6.56 1.20 -8.43
N GLY A 263 -6.88 2.48 -8.51
CA GLY A 263 -6.81 3.42 -7.41
C GLY A 263 -6.71 4.87 -7.89
N PHE A 264 -6.14 5.71 -7.05
CA PHE A 264 -6.00 7.14 -7.32
C PHE A 264 -4.73 7.72 -6.69
N VAL A 265 -4.35 8.90 -7.15
CA VAL A 265 -3.34 9.79 -6.55
C VAL A 265 -3.85 11.22 -6.60
N GLY A 266 -3.68 11.98 -5.53
CA GLY A 266 -4.18 13.35 -5.48
C GLY A 266 -3.61 14.18 -4.34
N GLU A 267 -3.76 15.49 -4.47
CA GLU A 267 -3.51 16.44 -3.40
C GLU A 267 -4.72 16.48 -2.45
N LEU A 268 -4.48 16.55 -1.15
CA LEU A 268 -5.58 16.65 -0.17
C LEU A 268 -6.44 17.88 -0.43
N HIS A 269 -7.75 17.73 -0.31
CA HIS A 269 -8.73 18.79 -0.51
C HIS A 269 -8.45 19.99 0.43
N PRO A 270 -8.56 21.24 -0.03
CA PRO A 270 -8.32 22.43 0.79
C PRO A 270 -9.12 22.47 2.10
N GLN A 271 -10.35 21.97 2.10
CA GLN A 271 -11.18 21.86 3.30
C GLN A 271 -10.51 21.01 4.39
N TRP A 272 -9.93 19.86 4.01
CA TRP A 272 -9.25 18.97 4.96
C TRP A 272 -7.89 19.53 5.36
N ARG A 273 -7.17 20.17 4.42
CA ARG A 273 -5.95 20.90 4.75
C ARG A 273 -6.22 21.91 5.88
N GLN A 274 -7.28 22.69 5.76
CA GLN A 274 -7.69 23.65 6.80
C GLN A 274 -8.16 22.95 8.08
N GLY A 275 -9.01 21.92 7.98
CA GLY A 275 -9.55 21.19 9.14
C GLY A 275 -8.47 20.48 9.96
N TYR A 276 -7.37 20.06 9.34
CA TYR A 276 -6.21 19.47 10.03
C TYR A 276 -5.10 20.48 10.32
N GLU A 277 -5.31 21.78 10.04
CA GLU A 277 -4.36 22.89 10.26
C GLU A 277 -2.99 22.64 9.59
N LEU A 278 -2.99 22.12 8.36
CA LEU A 278 -1.78 21.78 7.65
C LEU A 278 -1.25 23.00 6.88
N ALA A 279 0.04 23.30 7.03
CA ALA A 279 0.71 24.41 6.33
C ALA A 279 0.71 24.19 4.81
N GLN A 280 0.89 22.94 4.35
CA GLN A 280 0.75 22.54 2.95
C GLN A 280 -0.18 21.31 2.83
N ALA A 281 -0.74 21.08 1.66
CA ALA A 281 -1.52 19.90 1.40
C ALA A 281 -0.59 18.69 1.18
N PRO A 282 -0.80 17.55 1.86
CA PRO A 282 -0.10 16.31 1.52
C PRO A 282 -0.60 15.78 0.18
N ILE A 283 0.26 15.01 -0.48
CA ILE A 283 -0.10 14.21 -1.65
C ILE A 283 -0.31 12.78 -1.20
N VAL A 284 -1.42 12.19 -1.61
CA VAL A 284 -1.88 10.87 -1.14
C VAL A 284 -2.18 9.98 -2.34
N PHE A 285 -1.85 8.70 -2.22
CA PHE A 285 -2.32 7.68 -3.16
C PHE A 285 -2.91 6.49 -2.41
N GLU A 286 -3.86 5.80 -3.03
CA GLU A 286 -4.37 4.51 -2.56
C GLU A 286 -4.64 3.61 -3.77
N LEU A 287 -4.10 2.38 -3.75
CA LEU A 287 -4.16 1.42 -4.85
C LEU A 287 -4.62 0.05 -4.36
N ALA A 288 -5.31 -0.69 -5.21
CA ALA A 288 -5.57 -2.10 -5.00
C ALA A 288 -4.26 -2.88 -4.97
N LEU A 289 -3.94 -3.54 -3.85
CA LEU A 289 -2.67 -4.24 -3.68
C LEU A 289 -2.50 -5.35 -4.72
N ASP A 290 -3.57 -6.05 -5.10
CA ASP A 290 -3.49 -7.13 -6.10
C ASP A 290 -3.02 -6.64 -7.46
N ALA A 291 -3.41 -5.44 -7.88
CA ALA A 291 -2.91 -4.82 -9.11
C ALA A 291 -1.40 -4.50 -8.99
N VAL A 292 -0.98 -3.97 -7.84
CA VAL A 292 0.42 -3.66 -7.58
C VAL A 292 1.30 -4.91 -7.50
N LEU A 293 0.74 -6.04 -7.07
CA LEU A 293 1.48 -7.31 -7.01
C LEU A 293 1.70 -7.96 -8.38
N ARG A 294 0.92 -7.58 -9.38
CA ARG A 294 1.08 -8.13 -10.75
C ARG A 294 2.43 -7.73 -11.35
N ARG A 295 3.03 -8.65 -12.04
CA ARG A 295 4.29 -8.44 -12.76
C ARG A 295 4.29 -9.32 -14.01
N PRO A 296 4.44 -8.76 -15.21
CA PRO A 296 4.60 -9.58 -16.40
C PRO A 296 5.91 -10.39 -16.29
N VAL A 297 5.89 -11.61 -16.81
CA VAL A 297 7.11 -12.42 -16.94
C VAL A 297 7.96 -11.79 -18.02
N PRO A 298 9.23 -11.43 -17.72
CA PRO A 298 10.09 -10.80 -18.72
C PRO A 298 10.35 -11.74 -19.89
N GLY A 299 10.05 -11.30 -21.10
CA GLY A 299 10.48 -11.97 -22.32
C GLY A 299 11.92 -11.54 -22.69
N PHE A 300 12.68 -12.47 -23.24
CA PHE A 300 13.99 -12.13 -23.78
C PHE A 300 13.85 -11.14 -24.94
N GLN A 301 14.62 -10.05 -24.90
CA GLN A 301 14.78 -9.13 -26.01
C GLN A 301 16.29 -8.99 -26.30
N PRO A 302 16.71 -9.16 -27.55
CA PRO A 302 18.12 -8.97 -27.90
C PRO A 302 18.51 -7.50 -27.70
N VAL A 303 19.71 -7.28 -27.21
CA VAL A 303 20.28 -5.93 -27.12
C VAL A 303 20.85 -5.55 -28.50
N SER A 304 20.42 -4.41 -29.03
CA SER A 304 20.93 -3.90 -30.29
C SER A 304 22.43 -3.64 -30.19
N LYS A 305 23.16 -4.06 -31.22
CA LYS A 305 24.59 -3.78 -31.38
C LYS A 305 24.85 -2.48 -32.15
N ARG A 306 23.80 -1.78 -32.58
CA ARG A 306 23.87 -0.54 -33.35
C ARG A 306 23.70 0.64 -32.47
N GLN A 307 24.38 1.73 -32.74
CA GLN A 307 24.22 2.99 -32.02
C GLN A 307 22.92 3.67 -32.45
N PRO A 308 22.05 4.08 -31.50
CA PRO A 308 20.91 4.91 -31.79
C PRO A 308 21.35 6.36 -32.10
N VAL A 309 20.46 7.10 -32.76
CA VAL A 309 20.65 8.51 -33.06
C VAL A 309 19.60 9.30 -32.26
N GLU A 310 20.06 10.33 -31.57
CA GLU A 310 19.16 11.25 -30.84
C GLU A 310 18.90 12.50 -31.70
N ARG A 311 17.64 12.95 -31.70
CA ARG A 311 17.22 14.21 -32.35
C ARG A 311 16.20 14.91 -31.45
N ASP A 312 16.42 16.20 -31.28
CA ASP A 312 15.51 17.05 -30.52
C ASP A 312 14.59 17.80 -31.48
N VAL A 313 13.31 17.78 -31.18
CA VAL A 313 12.28 18.53 -31.91
C VAL A 313 11.51 19.40 -30.91
N ALA A 314 11.25 20.66 -31.27
CA ALA A 314 10.46 21.56 -30.48
C ALA A 314 9.20 21.93 -31.26
N VAL A 315 8.02 21.68 -30.69
CA VAL A 315 6.73 21.95 -31.32
C VAL A 315 5.89 22.90 -30.46
N ILE A 316 5.16 23.77 -31.09
CA ILE A 316 4.21 24.68 -30.48
C ILE A 316 2.82 24.07 -30.61
N VAL A 317 2.11 23.99 -29.49
CA VAL A 317 0.75 23.42 -29.38
C VAL A 317 -0.11 24.30 -28.48
N ALA A 318 -1.44 24.13 -28.57
CA ALA A 318 -2.35 24.78 -27.63
C ALA A 318 -2.11 24.29 -26.18
N GLU A 319 -2.34 25.16 -25.19
CA GLU A 319 -2.12 24.84 -23.77
C GLU A 319 -2.89 23.60 -23.32
N ALA A 320 -4.06 23.33 -23.89
CA ALA A 320 -4.90 22.16 -23.59
C ALA A 320 -4.30 20.81 -24.00
N VAL A 321 -3.28 20.78 -24.89
CA VAL A 321 -2.65 19.54 -25.33
C VAL A 321 -1.91 18.90 -24.15
N THR A 322 -2.31 17.69 -23.78
CA THR A 322 -1.71 16.96 -22.68
C THR A 322 -0.41 16.26 -23.10
N HIS A 323 0.45 15.93 -22.14
CA HIS A 323 1.63 15.09 -22.38
C HIS A 323 1.23 13.73 -23.01
N SER A 324 0.14 13.12 -22.54
CA SER A 324 -0.33 11.84 -23.08
C SER A 324 -0.73 11.93 -24.55
N ALA A 325 -1.41 13.03 -24.94
CA ALA A 325 -1.79 13.25 -26.34
C ALA A 325 -0.55 13.48 -27.22
N LEU A 326 0.43 14.24 -26.74
CA LEU A 326 1.70 14.43 -27.43
C LEU A 326 2.43 13.10 -27.68
N MET A 327 2.61 12.29 -26.61
CA MET A 327 3.30 11.01 -26.70
C MET A 327 2.55 10.00 -27.57
N ALA A 328 1.21 9.99 -27.49
CA ALA A 328 0.39 9.13 -28.37
C ALA A 328 0.55 9.51 -29.84
N ALA A 329 0.59 10.79 -30.16
CA ALA A 329 0.82 11.24 -31.54
C ALA A 329 2.23 10.92 -32.02
N ILE A 330 3.25 11.06 -31.18
CA ILE A 330 4.64 10.71 -31.53
C ILE A 330 4.76 9.22 -31.80
N HIS A 331 4.27 8.37 -30.89
CA HIS A 331 4.34 6.91 -31.04
C HIS A 331 3.39 6.35 -32.13
N GLY A 332 2.34 7.08 -32.48
CA GLY A 332 1.42 6.74 -33.57
C GLY A 332 1.94 7.11 -34.96
N ALA A 333 3.08 7.82 -35.07
CA ALA A 333 3.67 8.17 -36.36
C ALA A 333 4.26 6.93 -37.05
N ASP A 334 4.12 6.83 -38.37
CA ASP A 334 4.72 5.76 -39.16
C ASP A 334 6.22 6.00 -39.37
N THR A 335 7.00 5.69 -38.36
CA THR A 335 8.47 5.77 -38.38
C THR A 335 9.11 4.47 -38.90
N ARG A 336 8.33 3.53 -39.42
CA ARG A 336 8.76 2.19 -39.86
C ARG A 336 9.52 1.42 -38.76
N GLY A 337 9.11 1.61 -37.50
CA GLY A 337 9.71 0.98 -36.31
C GLY A 337 11.06 1.55 -35.89
N LEU A 338 11.52 2.65 -36.48
CA LEU A 338 12.79 3.28 -36.14
C LEU A 338 12.74 4.07 -34.84
N LEU A 339 11.58 4.56 -34.38
CA LEU A 339 11.44 5.26 -33.11
C LEU A 339 11.54 4.26 -31.96
N LYS A 340 12.58 4.37 -31.17
CA LYS A 340 12.82 3.52 -29.98
C LYS A 340 12.26 4.14 -28.71
N SER A 341 12.40 5.46 -28.53
CA SER A 341 11.82 6.20 -27.41
C SER A 341 11.63 7.68 -27.74
N ALA A 342 10.76 8.33 -26.96
CA ALA A 342 10.57 9.77 -26.99
C ALA A 342 10.48 10.30 -25.55
N THR A 343 11.11 11.44 -25.27
CA THR A 343 11.15 12.04 -23.94
C THR A 343 10.90 13.53 -24.03
N LEU A 344 9.83 14.02 -23.39
CA LEU A 344 9.63 15.44 -23.21
C LEU A 344 10.60 15.94 -22.13
N PHE A 345 11.48 16.87 -22.49
CA PHE A 345 12.50 17.38 -21.56
C PHE A 345 12.37 18.87 -21.23
N ASP A 346 11.61 19.64 -22.01
CA ASP A 346 11.36 21.05 -21.71
C ASP A 346 9.95 21.50 -22.12
N ILE A 347 9.38 22.42 -21.32
CA ILE A 347 8.08 23.05 -21.58
C ILE A 347 8.25 24.54 -21.39
N TYR A 348 8.13 25.30 -22.47
CA TYR A 348 8.19 26.76 -22.42
C TYR A 348 6.79 27.35 -22.63
N ARG A 349 6.42 28.28 -21.76
CA ARG A 349 5.19 29.08 -21.83
C ARG A 349 5.55 30.54 -21.92
N PRO A 350 5.14 31.25 -22.98
CA PRO A 350 5.44 32.69 -23.10
C PRO A 350 4.64 33.47 -22.06
N GLN A 351 5.29 34.40 -21.37
CA GLN A 351 4.59 35.34 -20.45
C GLN A 351 3.81 36.39 -21.22
N GLN A 352 4.25 36.71 -22.44
CA GLN A 352 3.61 37.63 -23.37
C GLN A 352 3.66 37.02 -24.77
N ALA A 353 2.67 37.37 -25.62
CA ALA A 353 2.69 36.97 -27.01
C ALA A 353 3.95 37.51 -27.72
N ASN A 354 4.57 36.70 -28.55
CA ASN A 354 5.74 37.07 -29.36
C ASN A 354 5.54 36.64 -30.82
N ALA A 355 6.51 36.91 -31.68
CA ALA A 355 6.42 36.63 -33.11
C ALA A 355 6.18 35.12 -33.44
N ALA A 356 6.58 34.20 -32.55
CA ALA A 356 6.47 32.76 -32.75
C ALA A 356 5.28 32.15 -32.03
N MET A 357 4.82 32.69 -30.90
CA MET A 357 3.84 32.10 -30.01
C MET A 357 2.82 33.10 -29.50
N GLN A 358 1.57 32.65 -29.38
CA GLN A 358 0.47 33.41 -28.81
C GLN A 358 0.22 33.03 -27.33
N LEU A 359 -0.54 33.88 -26.62
CA LEU A 359 -1.05 33.51 -25.30
C LEU A 359 -2.01 32.31 -25.45
N GLY A 360 -1.88 31.33 -24.57
CA GLY A 360 -2.64 30.07 -24.66
C GLY A 360 -1.95 28.96 -25.46
N GLU A 361 -0.72 29.19 -25.88
CA GLU A 361 0.15 28.18 -26.48
C GLU A 361 1.33 27.87 -25.59
N LYS A 362 1.89 26.68 -25.78
CA LYS A 362 3.15 26.24 -25.16
C LYS A 362 4.06 25.56 -26.17
N SER A 363 5.35 25.68 -25.99
CA SER A 363 6.35 24.92 -26.74
C SER A 363 6.77 23.69 -25.94
N LEU A 364 6.77 22.53 -26.61
CA LEU A 364 7.16 21.26 -26.04
C LEU A 364 8.40 20.77 -26.76
N ALA A 365 9.51 20.59 -26.03
CA ALA A 365 10.76 20.06 -26.59
C ALA A 365 10.89 18.57 -26.25
N VAL A 366 10.98 17.74 -27.29
CA VAL A 366 10.99 16.29 -27.19
C VAL A 366 12.26 15.75 -27.81
N ARG A 367 12.94 14.89 -27.10
CA ARG A 367 14.06 14.08 -27.61
C ARG A 367 13.50 12.78 -28.18
N LEU A 368 13.82 12.52 -29.44
CA LEU A 368 13.51 11.30 -30.16
C LEU A 368 14.78 10.45 -30.23
N VAL A 369 14.68 9.18 -29.83
CA VAL A 369 15.76 8.20 -30.02
C VAL A 369 15.36 7.27 -31.16
N LEU A 370 16.13 7.30 -32.24
CA LEU A 370 15.91 6.51 -33.45
C LEU A 370 16.97 5.42 -33.58
N GLY A 371 16.58 4.22 -33.96
CA GLY A 371 17.52 3.11 -34.12
C GLY A 371 16.92 1.97 -34.92
N SER A 372 17.82 1.15 -35.49
CA SER A 372 17.49 -0.12 -36.13
C SER A 372 18.39 -1.21 -35.56
N ASP A 373 17.85 -2.42 -35.47
CA ASP A 373 18.62 -3.60 -35.03
C ASP A 373 19.42 -4.23 -36.20
N ASP A 374 19.02 -3.94 -37.44
CA ASP A 374 19.58 -4.53 -38.65
C ASP A 374 20.81 -3.76 -39.16
N ALA A 375 20.72 -2.43 -39.24
CA ALA A 375 21.75 -1.58 -39.80
C ALA A 375 21.87 -0.23 -39.09
N THR A 376 23.00 0.46 -39.26
CA THR A 376 23.16 1.86 -38.88
C THR A 376 22.25 2.72 -39.77
N LEU A 377 21.55 3.67 -39.18
CA LEU A 377 20.65 4.54 -39.92
C LEU A 377 21.37 5.49 -40.83
N THR A 378 20.81 5.72 -42.02
CA THR A 378 21.24 6.78 -42.94
C THR A 378 20.54 8.12 -42.55
N ASP A 379 21.15 9.24 -42.97
CA ASP A 379 20.53 10.56 -42.73
C ASP A 379 19.15 10.67 -43.35
N GLU A 380 18.92 10.10 -44.54
CA GLU A 380 17.64 10.06 -45.22
C GLU A 380 16.57 9.32 -44.40
N GLN A 381 16.94 8.19 -43.74
CA GLN A 381 16.03 7.44 -42.86
C GLN A 381 15.67 8.24 -41.60
N ILE A 382 16.66 8.93 -41.04
CA ILE A 382 16.46 9.77 -39.85
C ILE A 382 15.54 10.93 -40.17
N GLU A 383 15.79 11.65 -41.27
CA GLU A 383 14.96 12.78 -41.71
C GLU A 383 13.52 12.32 -42.05
N ALA A 384 13.35 11.20 -42.72
CA ALA A 384 12.04 10.64 -43.02
C ALA A 384 11.25 10.29 -41.74
N ALA A 385 11.90 9.70 -40.72
CA ALA A 385 11.28 9.38 -39.44
C ALA A 385 10.87 10.62 -38.68
N ILE A 386 11.71 11.65 -38.62
CA ILE A 386 11.40 12.95 -37.98
C ILE A 386 10.23 13.60 -38.70
N LYS A 387 10.25 13.64 -40.03
CA LYS A 387 9.16 14.18 -40.82
C LYS A 387 7.83 13.48 -40.54
N ALA A 388 7.81 12.15 -40.48
CA ALA A 388 6.62 11.38 -40.17
C ALA A 388 6.06 11.74 -38.77
N VAL A 389 6.92 11.95 -37.78
CA VAL A 389 6.54 12.41 -36.44
C VAL A 389 5.94 13.81 -36.51
N LEU A 390 6.59 14.75 -37.19
CA LEU A 390 6.11 16.13 -37.31
C LEU A 390 4.79 16.22 -38.08
N ASP A 391 4.64 15.48 -39.16
CA ASP A 391 3.41 15.41 -39.96
C ASP A 391 2.23 14.86 -39.10
N ASN A 392 2.48 13.82 -38.31
CA ASN A 392 1.45 13.26 -37.41
C ASN A 392 1.11 14.23 -36.27
N LEU A 393 2.09 14.92 -35.68
CA LEU A 393 1.84 15.96 -34.69
C LEU A 393 1.04 17.13 -35.28
N GLY A 394 1.34 17.53 -36.51
CA GLY A 394 0.59 18.58 -37.22
C GLY A 394 -0.86 18.19 -37.47
N SER A 395 -1.09 16.97 -37.96
CA SER A 395 -2.45 16.48 -38.29
C SER A 395 -3.30 16.20 -37.04
N SER A 396 -2.71 15.61 -36.00
CA SER A 396 -3.44 15.15 -34.80
C SER A 396 -3.65 16.26 -33.76
N LEU A 397 -2.68 17.16 -33.60
CA LEU A 397 -2.64 18.15 -32.50
C LEU A 397 -2.54 19.57 -33.01
N GLN A 398 -2.56 19.79 -34.33
CA GLN A 398 -2.32 21.10 -34.96
C GLN A 398 -0.98 21.71 -34.51
N ALA A 399 -0.01 20.84 -34.21
CA ALA A 399 1.31 21.27 -33.78
C ALA A 399 2.08 21.90 -34.95
N ARG A 400 2.83 22.95 -34.66
CA ARG A 400 3.76 23.56 -35.61
C ARG A 400 5.20 23.53 -35.08
N LEU A 401 6.16 23.35 -35.96
CA LEU A 401 7.56 23.35 -35.58
C LEU A 401 7.94 24.73 -35.03
N ARG A 402 8.66 24.76 -33.91
CA ARG A 402 9.26 25.99 -33.40
C ARG A 402 10.58 26.22 -34.16
N ALA A 403 10.61 27.32 -34.92
CA ALA A 403 11.82 27.77 -35.62
C ALA A 403 12.90 28.27 -34.66
#